data_756b5413319e139fedebe82331b37f34
#
_entry.id   756b5413319e139fedebe82331b37f34
#
_cell.length_a   1.000
_cell.length_b   1.000
_cell.length_c   1.000
_cell.angle_alpha   90.00
_cell.angle_beta   90.00
_cell.angle_gamma   90.00
#
_symmetry.space_group_name_H-M   'P 1'
#
loop_
_entity.id
_entity.type
_entity.pdbx_description
1 polymer ?
#
loop_
_entity_poly.entity_id
_entity_poly.type
_entity_poly.pdbx_seq_one_letter_code
_entity_poly.pdbx_strand_id
1 'polypeptide(L)'
;DSLYVRGHKGKKSDGKSTFVREGYAERISQLLEKCNAQLLSMKRDCDGYRLVDDIDMLVQPLTRLHAVISDYLEEQEKVSLEVRENLLDFYFKLSHFLDIYERQDENYVKYTRMCEDGSFELKLFCVNPRENLKECMFRGRSTILFSATFLPIQYYKNLLGGEKEDYEVYAHSVFDPEKRTILIAGDVTSKFTRRSREEYYNIARYIHEVVKNRHGNYMVFFPSYSFMEHIYEIYEQYFMTEEEECLVQQESMNEKEREYFLNRFRGNEDCDLQSLIGMEIEEEEEQTLIGFCVLGGIFGEGIDLKRGSLIGVIVVGTGLPQVGCEREILKGYFDEDGENGFDYSYRYPGCLLYTSPSPRDA
;
A
#
# COMPACT_ATOMS: atom_id res chain seq x y z
N ASP A 1 -0.55 6.84 12.36
CA ASP A 1 0.29 7.95 11.93
C ASP A 1 1.56 8.04 12.74
N SER A 2 2.69 8.25 12.08
CA SER A 2 4.02 8.23 12.66
C SER A 2 4.58 9.65 12.80
N LEU A 3 5.12 9.94 13.97
CA LEU A 3 5.87 11.18 14.20
C LEU A 3 7.35 10.90 13.87
N TYR A 4 7.82 11.44 12.75
CA TYR A 4 9.22 11.33 12.34
C TYR A 4 10.02 12.49 12.94
N VAL A 5 10.86 12.23 13.93
CA VAL A 5 11.87 13.19 14.39
C VAL A 5 13.24 12.70 13.92
N ARG A 6 13.72 13.24 12.80
CA ARG A 6 15.13 13.09 12.39
C ARG A 6 15.99 13.98 13.29
N GLY A 7 16.75 13.38 14.19
CA GLY A 7 17.78 14.08 14.92
C GLY A 7 18.94 14.45 13.99
N HIS A 8 18.88 15.60 13.34
CA HIS A 8 20.05 16.18 12.70
C HIS A 8 20.88 16.90 13.77
N LYS A 9 22.14 16.50 13.97
CA LYS A 9 23.14 17.37 14.59
C LYS A 9 23.34 18.56 13.65
N GLY A 10 22.61 19.65 13.91
CA GLY A 10 22.76 20.89 13.19
C GLY A 10 24.16 21.46 13.44
N LYS A 11 24.95 21.63 12.37
CA LYS A 11 26.09 22.56 12.40
C LYS A 11 25.55 23.94 12.75
N LYS A 12 26.12 24.56 13.80
CA LYS A 12 25.92 25.99 14.07
C LYS A 12 26.26 26.77 12.81
N SER A 13 25.28 27.32 12.13
CA SER A 13 25.47 28.36 11.13
C SER A 13 25.36 29.70 11.81
N ASP A 14 26.46 30.45 11.84
CA ASP A 14 26.45 31.88 12.17
C ASP A 14 25.69 32.65 11.07
N GLY A 15 24.41 32.86 11.29
CA GLY A 15 23.57 33.65 10.43
C GLY A 15 22.61 34.47 11.29
N LYS A 16 22.80 35.75 11.35
CA LYS A 16 21.94 36.74 12.00
C LYS A 16 20.49 36.58 11.54
N SER A 17 19.69 35.90 12.34
CA SER A 17 18.25 35.80 12.13
C SER A 17 17.59 36.99 12.82
N THR A 18 16.87 37.74 12.05
CA THR A 18 16.06 38.87 12.47
C THR A 18 14.85 38.41 13.25
N PHE A 19 14.76 38.93 14.48
CA PHE A 19 13.57 39.07 15.32
C PHE A 19 12.59 37.91 15.48
N VAL A 20 13.03 36.85 16.13
CA VAL A 20 12.16 36.08 17.01
C VAL A 20 12.28 36.68 18.40
N ARG A 21 11.18 36.97 19.12
CA ARG A 21 11.26 37.22 20.55
C ARG A 21 11.98 36.02 21.15
N GLU A 22 13.18 36.23 21.70
CA GLU A 22 14.10 35.19 22.21
C GLU A 22 13.39 34.12 23.07
N GLY A 23 12.28 34.49 23.73
CA GLY A 23 11.49 33.62 24.57
C GLY A 23 10.79 32.43 23.88
N TYR A 24 10.25 32.58 22.68
CA TYR A 24 9.54 31.47 22.02
C TYR A 24 10.49 30.45 21.40
N ALA A 25 11.53 30.92 20.72
CA ALA A 25 12.52 30.03 20.11
C ALA A 25 13.24 29.17 21.16
N GLU A 26 13.59 29.79 22.29
CA GLU A 26 14.23 29.07 23.40
C GLU A 26 13.29 28.03 24.03
N ARG A 27 12.01 28.38 24.25
CA ARG A 27 11.00 27.46 24.80
C ARG A 27 10.71 26.30 23.85
N ILE A 28 10.57 26.55 22.55
CA ILE A 28 10.41 25.52 21.54
C ILE A 28 11.63 24.59 21.55
N SER A 29 12.84 25.13 21.52
CA SER A 29 14.07 24.33 21.55
C SER A 29 14.16 23.45 22.80
N GLN A 30 13.91 23.97 23.98
CA GLN A 30 13.91 23.20 25.23
C GLN A 30 12.86 22.07 25.23
N LEU A 31 11.67 22.33 24.67
CA LEU A 31 10.62 21.31 24.59
C LEU A 31 10.97 20.23 23.56
N LEU A 32 11.54 20.61 22.42
CA LEU A 32 12.05 19.66 21.43
C LEU A 32 13.17 18.78 22.01
N GLU A 33 14.09 19.35 22.78
CA GLU A 33 15.13 18.58 23.47
C GLU A 33 14.54 17.56 24.47
N LYS A 34 13.50 17.95 25.22
CA LYS A 34 12.78 17.03 26.12
C LYS A 34 12.10 15.89 25.34
N CYS A 35 11.39 16.20 24.27
CA CYS A 35 10.77 15.17 23.40
C CYS A 35 11.83 14.23 22.82
N ASN A 36 12.93 14.79 22.32
CA ASN A 36 14.03 14.01 21.77
C ASN A 36 14.70 13.10 22.81
N ALA A 37 14.87 13.59 24.06
CA ALA A 37 15.42 12.79 25.15
C ALA A 37 14.53 11.55 25.45
N GLN A 38 13.21 11.71 25.43
CA GLN A 38 12.26 10.60 25.62
C GLN A 38 12.34 9.59 24.45
N LEU A 39 12.33 10.08 23.21
CA LEU A 39 12.47 9.23 22.04
C LEU A 39 13.81 8.48 22.02
N LEU A 40 14.91 9.13 22.41
CA LEU A 40 16.21 8.48 22.53
C LEU A 40 16.25 7.43 23.65
N SER A 41 15.52 7.63 24.74
CA SER A 41 15.38 6.62 25.78
C SER A 41 14.65 5.38 25.23
N MET A 42 13.51 5.57 24.56
CA MET A 42 12.76 4.48 23.92
C MET A 42 13.58 3.77 22.85
N LYS A 43 14.38 4.52 22.08
CA LYS A 43 15.27 3.94 21.05
C LYS A 43 16.31 2.99 21.62
N ARG A 44 16.87 3.30 22.79
CA ARG A 44 17.88 2.44 23.46
C ARG A 44 17.31 1.08 23.89
N ASP A 45 16.01 1.07 24.19
CA ASP A 45 15.31 -0.12 24.67
C ASP A 45 14.65 -0.91 23.53
N CYS A 46 14.81 -0.47 22.26
CA CYS A 46 14.19 -1.07 21.10
C CYS A 46 15.21 -1.85 20.27
N ASP A 47 15.03 -3.17 20.22
CA ASP A 47 15.76 -4.07 19.34
C ASP A 47 14.80 -4.61 18.27
N GLY A 48 14.86 -4.04 17.04
CA GLY A 48 13.89 -4.31 15.98
C GLY A 48 12.59 -3.56 16.20
N TYR A 49 11.62 -4.15 16.91
CA TYR A 49 10.39 -3.46 17.32
C TYR A 49 9.98 -3.86 18.75
N ARG A 50 9.21 -3.00 19.41
CA ARG A 50 8.73 -3.23 20.78
C ARG A 50 7.35 -2.60 20.99
N LEU A 51 6.45 -3.33 21.62
CA LEU A 51 5.19 -2.80 22.13
C LEU A 51 5.44 -1.92 23.36
N VAL A 52 4.69 -0.82 23.47
CA VAL A 52 4.82 0.17 24.55
C VAL A 52 3.45 0.43 25.14
N ASP A 53 3.31 0.22 26.44
CA ASP A 53 2.02 0.38 27.13
C ASP A 53 1.71 1.87 27.36
N ASP A 54 2.72 2.65 27.76
CA ASP A 54 2.58 4.05 28.15
C ASP A 54 3.62 4.93 27.46
N ILE A 55 3.16 6.08 26.97
CA ILE A 55 3.98 7.14 26.35
C ILE A 55 3.73 8.53 26.94
N ASP A 56 3.10 8.63 28.11
CA ASP A 56 2.71 9.88 28.75
C ASP A 56 3.89 10.82 28.97
N MET A 57 5.05 10.26 29.29
CA MET A 57 6.29 11.03 29.48
C MET A 57 6.75 11.77 28.19
N LEU A 58 6.36 11.27 27.02
CA LEU A 58 6.58 11.94 25.74
C LEU A 58 5.42 12.88 25.40
N VAL A 59 4.19 12.46 25.64
CA VAL A 59 2.99 13.24 25.30
C VAL A 59 2.93 14.56 26.04
N GLN A 60 3.30 14.59 27.31
CA GLN A 60 3.30 15.85 28.12
C GLN A 60 4.16 16.97 27.50
N PRO A 61 5.45 16.75 27.14
CA PRO A 61 6.21 17.79 26.47
C PRO A 61 5.73 18.08 25.05
N LEU A 62 5.15 17.09 24.31
CA LEU A 62 4.56 17.30 22.99
C LEU A 62 3.34 18.23 23.07
N THR A 63 2.44 18.03 24.03
CA THR A 63 1.27 18.90 24.24
C THR A 63 1.67 20.34 24.57
N ARG A 64 2.70 20.50 25.41
CA ARG A 64 3.25 21.82 25.70
C ARG A 64 3.89 22.47 24.49
N LEU A 65 4.62 21.69 23.70
CA LEU A 65 5.22 22.15 22.45
C LEU A 65 4.16 22.61 21.45
N HIS A 66 3.09 21.84 21.30
CA HIS A 66 1.95 22.21 20.48
C HIS A 66 1.35 23.57 20.85
N ALA A 67 1.07 23.79 22.17
CA ALA A 67 0.54 25.04 22.66
C ALA A 67 1.49 26.22 22.38
N VAL A 68 2.81 26.07 22.66
CA VAL A 68 3.80 27.14 22.42
C VAL A 68 3.95 27.46 20.93
N ILE A 69 3.83 26.45 20.03
CA ILE A 69 3.85 26.69 18.58
C ILE A 69 2.57 27.41 18.14
N SER A 70 1.40 27.04 18.69
CA SER A 70 0.14 27.74 18.41
C SER A 70 0.23 29.21 18.76
N ASP A 71 0.63 29.53 20.01
CA ASP A 71 0.82 30.91 20.48
C ASP A 71 1.80 31.68 19.56
N TYR A 72 2.90 31.02 19.16
CA TYR A 72 3.89 31.65 18.28
C TYR A 72 3.32 31.97 16.89
N LEU A 73 2.56 31.07 16.32
CA LEU A 73 1.95 31.23 14.97
C LEU A 73 0.86 32.32 14.99
N GLU A 74 0.14 32.51 16.10
CA GLU A 74 -0.89 33.55 16.27
C GLU A 74 -0.29 34.94 16.47
N GLU A 75 0.81 35.04 17.27
CA GLU A 75 1.39 36.35 17.66
C GLU A 75 2.34 36.94 16.61
N GLN A 76 2.84 36.15 15.62
CA GLN A 76 3.90 36.57 14.73
C GLN A 76 3.39 36.82 13.29
N GLU A 77 3.19 38.10 12.92
CA GLU A 77 2.87 38.48 11.53
C GLU A 77 4.08 38.48 10.57
N LYS A 78 5.33 38.43 11.08
CA LYS A 78 6.57 38.61 10.30
C LYS A 78 7.56 37.44 10.44
N VAL A 79 7.15 36.25 10.08
CA VAL A 79 8.06 35.09 9.90
C VAL A 79 8.35 34.92 8.43
N SER A 80 9.57 34.48 8.05
CA SER A 80 9.84 34.11 6.66
C SER A 80 8.89 32.98 6.23
N LEU A 81 8.38 33.06 4.99
CA LEU A 81 7.42 32.09 4.47
C LEU A 81 7.89 30.64 4.67
N GLU A 82 9.14 30.35 4.37
CA GLU A 82 9.74 29.01 4.48
C GLU A 82 9.71 28.48 5.92
N VAL A 83 10.06 29.30 6.92
CA VAL A 83 10.03 28.89 8.35
C VAL A 83 8.59 28.68 8.80
N ARG A 84 7.66 29.52 8.33
CA ARG A 84 6.25 29.40 8.67
C ARG A 84 5.63 28.13 8.08
N GLU A 85 5.93 27.79 6.83
CA GLU A 85 5.44 26.59 6.17
C GLU A 85 5.95 25.32 6.86
N ASN A 86 7.25 25.24 7.16
CA ASN A 86 7.84 24.10 7.87
C ASN A 86 7.25 23.94 9.28
N LEU A 87 7.03 25.06 9.98
CA LEU A 87 6.47 25.04 11.33
C LEU A 87 5.00 24.63 11.32
N LEU A 88 4.22 25.09 10.32
CA LEU A 88 2.82 24.69 10.14
C LEU A 88 2.70 23.20 9.81
N ASP A 89 3.55 22.66 8.91
CA ASP A 89 3.55 21.23 8.60
C ASP A 89 3.84 20.41 9.86
N PHE A 90 4.84 20.81 10.65
CA PHE A 90 5.13 20.16 11.92
C PHE A 90 3.97 20.30 12.92
N TYR A 91 3.37 21.48 13.04
CA TYR A 91 2.24 21.75 13.92
C TYR A 91 1.05 20.83 13.59
N PHE A 92 0.69 20.71 12.31
CA PHE A 92 -0.42 19.84 11.91
C PHE A 92 -0.13 18.36 12.17
N LYS A 93 1.09 17.91 11.91
CA LYS A 93 1.50 16.54 12.24
C LYS A 93 1.45 16.25 13.74
N LEU A 94 1.88 17.22 14.55
CA LEU A 94 1.83 17.13 16.00
C LEU A 94 0.39 17.16 16.52
N SER A 95 -0.47 18.06 15.98
CA SER A 95 -1.90 18.11 16.31
C SER A 95 -2.56 16.76 16.01
N HIS A 96 -2.33 16.23 14.83
CA HIS A 96 -2.89 14.94 14.41
C HIS A 96 -2.44 13.79 15.32
N PHE A 97 -1.17 13.74 15.69
CA PHE A 97 -0.67 12.73 16.63
C PHE A 97 -1.36 12.83 18.00
N LEU A 98 -1.50 14.05 18.54
CA LEU A 98 -2.15 14.29 19.83
C LEU A 98 -3.66 13.97 19.76
N ASP A 99 -4.33 14.33 18.67
CA ASP A 99 -5.75 13.99 18.45
C ASP A 99 -5.98 12.48 18.45
N ILE A 100 -5.11 11.71 17.77
CA ILE A 100 -5.19 10.24 17.79
C ILE A 100 -4.89 9.70 19.18
N TYR A 101 -3.90 10.27 19.87
CA TYR A 101 -3.57 9.86 21.24
C TYR A 101 -4.74 10.06 22.22
N GLU A 102 -5.47 11.17 22.10
CA GLU A 102 -6.63 11.46 22.94
C GLU A 102 -7.84 10.55 22.65
N ARG A 103 -7.97 10.10 21.37
CA ARG A 103 -9.08 9.24 20.92
C ARG A 103 -8.78 7.76 20.95
N GLN A 104 -7.54 7.38 21.27
CA GLN A 104 -7.16 5.97 21.30
C GLN A 104 -8.01 5.21 22.33
N ASP A 105 -8.37 3.99 21.98
CA ASP A 105 -9.06 3.01 22.80
C ASP A 105 -8.27 1.69 22.82
N GLU A 106 -8.89 0.60 23.29
CA GLU A 106 -8.33 -0.74 23.32
C GLU A 106 -7.98 -1.32 21.94
N ASN A 107 -8.48 -0.69 20.86
CA ASN A 107 -8.19 -1.09 19.48
C ASN A 107 -6.92 -0.45 18.92
N TYR A 108 -6.17 0.28 19.76
CA TYR A 108 -4.90 0.89 19.39
C TYR A 108 -3.74 0.21 20.09
N VAL A 109 -2.70 -0.08 19.35
CA VAL A 109 -1.42 -0.58 19.88
C VAL A 109 -0.35 0.49 19.65
N LYS A 110 0.39 0.80 20.73
CA LYS A 110 1.57 1.68 20.66
C LYS A 110 2.79 0.82 20.47
N TYR A 111 3.59 1.11 19.47
CA TYR A 111 4.84 0.39 19.26
C TYR A 111 5.96 1.31 18.78
N THR A 112 7.18 0.90 19.06
CA THR A 112 8.40 1.51 18.52
C THR A 112 9.11 0.56 17.62
N ARG A 113 9.78 1.07 16.58
CA ARG A 113 10.63 0.26 15.71
C ARG A 113 11.85 1.02 15.20
N MET A 114 12.87 0.24 14.88
CA MET A 114 14.00 0.68 14.07
C MET A 114 13.66 0.44 12.60
N CYS A 115 13.71 1.48 11.79
CA CYS A 115 13.53 1.37 10.34
C CYS A 115 14.84 0.99 9.65
N GLU A 116 14.75 0.46 8.42
CA GLU A 116 15.90 0.03 7.64
C GLU A 116 16.89 1.18 7.33
N ASP A 117 16.40 2.41 7.21
CA ASP A 117 17.20 3.62 7.04
C ASP A 117 17.89 4.09 8.33
N GLY A 118 17.77 3.34 9.44
CA GLY A 118 18.31 3.66 10.76
C GLY A 118 17.51 4.71 11.53
N SER A 119 16.37 5.18 11.00
CA SER A 119 15.45 6.04 11.74
C SER A 119 14.70 5.25 12.81
N PHE A 120 14.25 5.96 13.85
CA PHE A 120 13.44 5.41 14.93
C PHE A 120 12.02 5.96 14.84
N GLU A 121 11.06 5.08 14.91
CA GLU A 121 9.63 5.41 14.81
C GLU A 121 8.89 4.98 16.06
N LEU A 122 8.03 5.87 16.58
CA LEU A 122 6.95 5.55 17.51
C LEU A 122 5.63 5.70 16.76
N LYS A 123 4.78 4.69 16.80
CA LYS A 123 3.49 4.70 16.10
C LYS A 123 2.33 4.35 17.03
N LEU A 124 1.24 5.10 16.87
CA LEU A 124 -0.08 4.74 17.36
C LEU A 124 -0.79 3.98 16.23
N PHE A 125 -0.97 2.69 16.39
CA PHE A 125 -1.47 1.81 15.35
C PHE A 125 -2.88 1.35 15.68
N CYS A 126 -3.86 1.80 14.90
CA CYS A 126 -5.23 1.31 14.98
C CYS A 126 -5.28 -0.11 14.38
N VAL A 127 -5.38 -1.11 15.23
CA VAL A 127 -5.43 -2.52 14.82
C VAL A 127 -6.86 -2.95 14.44
N ASN A 128 -7.88 -2.32 15.02
CA ASN A 128 -9.27 -2.57 14.69
C ASN A 128 -10.04 -1.26 14.57
N PRO A 129 -10.39 -0.81 13.36
CA PRO A 129 -11.07 0.48 13.16
C PRO A 129 -12.59 0.43 13.42
N ARG A 130 -13.12 -0.70 13.87
CA ARG A 130 -14.55 -0.98 14.01
C ARG A 130 -15.31 0.14 14.72
N GLU A 131 -14.92 0.49 15.94
CA GLU A 131 -15.66 1.44 16.77
C GLU A 131 -15.58 2.87 16.20
N ASN A 132 -14.42 3.26 15.68
CA ASN A 132 -14.25 4.56 15.02
C ASN A 132 -15.15 4.71 13.78
N LEU A 133 -15.21 3.66 12.95
CA LEU A 133 -16.07 3.64 11.76
C LEU A 133 -17.55 3.63 12.13
N LYS A 134 -17.92 2.85 13.14
CA LYS A 134 -19.28 2.80 13.68
C LYS A 134 -19.74 4.16 14.17
N GLU A 135 -18.91 4.87 14.94
CA GLU A 135 -19.21 6.24 15.38
C GLU A 135 -19.43 7.19 14.18
N CYS A 136 -18.61 7.09 13.15
CA CYS A 136 -18.79 7.89 11.93
C CYS A 136 -20.09 7.55 11.20
N MET A 137 -20.45 6.27 11.10
CA MET A 137 -21.68 5.82 10.44
C MET A 137 -22.94 6.25 11.18
N PHE A 138 -22.90 6.33 12.53
CA PHE A 138 -24.01 6.82 13.33
C PHE A 138 -24.40 8.29 13.06
N ARG A 139 -23.54 9.07 12.43
CA ARG A 139 -23.84 10.45 11.99
C ARG A 139 -24.76 10.49 10.77
N GLY A 140 -24.85 9.38 10.04
CA GLY A 140 -25.71 9.21 8.88
C GLY A 140 -27.05 8.54 9.26
N ARG A 141 -28.04 8.69 8.41
CA ARG A 141 -29.34 7.99 8.57
C ARG A 141 -29.23 6.51 8.18
N SER A 142 -28.41 6.21 7.21
CA SER A 142 -28.10 4.87 6.71
C SER A 142 -26.73 4.87 6.02
N THR A 143 -26.06 3.75 6.05
CA THR A 143 -24.76 3.57 5.39
C THR A 143 -24.83 2.34 4.49
N ILE A 144 -24.34 2.47 3.27
CA ILE A 144 -24.20 1.37 2.31
C ILE A 144 -22.73 1.26 1.96
N LEU A 145 -22.14 0.11 2.28
CA LEU A 145 -20.77 -0.23 1.92
C LEU A 145 -20.82 -1.25 0.78
N PHE A 146 -20.04 -1.03 -0.25
CA PHE A 146 -19.99 -1.95 -1.39
C PHE A 146 -18.57 -2.07 -1.95
N SER A 147 -18.24 -3.26 -2.38
CA SER A 147 -16.99 -3.58 -3.10
C SER A 147 -17.17 -4.88 -3.86
N ALA A 148 -16.44 -5.04 -4.94
CA ALA A 148 -16.35 -6.32 -5.63
C ALA A 148 -15.55 -7.37 -4.84
N THR A 149 -14.82 -6.96 -3.80
CA THR A 149 -13.84 -7.78 -3.08
C THR A 149 -14.15 -7.98 -1.59
N PHE A 150 -15.39 -7.75 -1.13
CA PHE A 150 -15.81 -7.98 0.26
C PHE A 150 -15.97 -9.47 0.61
N LEU A 151 -14.96 -10.27 0.30
CA LEU A 151 -14.94 -11.69 0.64
C LEU A 151 -13.68 -12.04 1.47
N PRO A 152 -13.83 -12.75 2.62
CA PRO A 152 -15.09 -13.19 3.22
C PRO A 152 -15.86 -12.02 3.87
N ILE A 153 -17.17 -11.93 3.65
CA ILE A 153 -17.97 -10.77 4.05
C ILE A 153 -17.95 -10.54 5.56
N GLN A 154 -17.90 -11.60 6.36
CA GLN A 154 -17.86 -11.49 7.83
C GLN A 154 -16.63 -10.78 8.36
N TYR A 155 -15.48 -10.98 7.72
CA TYR A 155 -14.25 -10.26 8.04
C TYR A 155 -14.43 -8.75 7.86
N TYR A 156 -14.93 -8.34 6.70
CA TYR A 156 -15.17 -6.91 6.42
C TYR A 156 -16.27 -6.33 7.29
N LYS A 157 -17.36 -7.07 7.51
CA LYS A 157 -18.46 -6.66 8.38
C LYS A 157 -17.95 -6.36 9.79
N ASN A 158 -17.09 -7.22 10.33
CA ASN A 158 -16.48 -7.02 11.64
C ASN A 158 -15.58 -5.78 11.66
N LEU A 159 -14.66 -5.64 10.71
CA LEU A 159 -13.71 -4.51 10.69
C LEU A 159 -14.37 -3.17 10.37
N LEU A 160 -15.44 -3.16 9.56
CA LEU A 160 -16.11 -1.94 9.14
C LEU A 160 -17.25 -1.52 10.08
N GLY A 161 -17.40 -2.16 11.25
CA GLY A 161 -18.36 -1.75 12.25
C GLY A 161 -19.79 -2.25 12.03
N GLY A 162 -19.97 -3.24 11.14
CA GLY A 162 -21.28 -3.87 10.93
C GLY A 162 -21.71 -4.75 12.11
N GLU A 163 -23.02 -4.87 12.30
CA GLU A 163 -23.67 -5.71 13.31
C GLU A 163 -24.23 -6.98 12.65
N LYS A 164 -24.55 -8.00 13.47
CA LYS A 164 -25.08 -9.28 12.95
C LYS A 164 -26.37 -9.13 12.16
N GLU A 165 -27.17 -8.16 12.55
CA GLU A 165 -28.49 -7.86 11.98
C GLU A 165 -28.42 -7.05 10.69
N ASP A 166 -27.24 -6.48 10.35
CA ASP A 166 -27.09 -5.69 9.13
C ASP A 166 -27.16 -6.58 7.89
N TYR A 167 -27.81 -6.05 6.87
CA TYR A 167 -28.03 -6.77 5.61
C TYR A 167 -26.73 -7.03 4.86
N GLU A 168 -26.62 -8.21 4.32
CA GLU A 168 -25.57 -8.65 3.42
C GLU A 168 -26.18 -8.95 2.06
N VAL A 169 -25.64 -8.33 1.03
CA VAL A 169 -26.11 -8.51 -0.34
C VAL A 169 -24.98 -9.07 -1.19
N TYR A 170 -25.22 -10.23 -1.77
CA TYR A 170 -24.31 -10.85 -2.73
C TYR A 170 -24.85 -10.63 -4.13
N ALA A 171 -24.18 -9.81 -4.92
CA ALA A 171 -24.48 -9.66 -6.33
C ALA A 171 -23.83 -10.81 -7.12
N HIS A 172 -24.63 -11.48 -7.94
CA HIS A 172 -24.08 -12.46 -8.88
C HIS A 172 -23.33 -11.76 -10.00
N SER A 173 -22.19 -12.33 -10.41
CA SER A 173 -21.47 -11.87 -11.60
C SER A 173 -22.38 -11.91 -12.82
N VAL A 174 -22.36 -10.85 -13.61
CA VAL A 174 -23.07 -10.76 -14.89
C VAL A 174 -22.29 -11.47 -16.02
N PHE A 175 -21.06 -11.87 -15.76
CA PHE A 175 -20.17 -12.54 -16.72
C PHE A 175 -20.42 -14.04 -16.72
N ASP A 176 -20.47 -14.59 -17.92
CA ASP A 176 -20.69 -16.00 -18.16
C ASP A 176 -19.47 -16.84 -17.73
N PRO A 177 -19.58 -17.70 -16.70
CA PRO A 177 -18.47 -18.51 -16.24
C PRO A 177 -17.92 -19.48 -17.30
N GLU A 178 -18.73 -19.88 -18.30
CA GLU A 178 -18.32 -20.78 -19.39
C GLU A 178 -17.33 -20.12 -20.35
N LYS A 179 -17.25 -18.79 -20.35
CA LYS A 179 -16.28 -18.02 -21.14
C LYS A 179 -14.92 -17.87 -20.46
N ARG A 180 -14.76 -18.41 -19.26
CA ARG A 180 -13.52 -18.33 -18.47
C ARG A 180 -12.89 -19.70 -18.30
N THR A 181 -11.63 -19.85 -18.70
CA THR A 181 -10.82 -21.03 -18.42
C THR A 181 -9.88 -20.76 -17.25
N ILE A 182 -9.87 -21.65 -16.26
CA ILE A 182 -8.96 -21.59 -15.11
C ILE A 182 -8.01 -22.78 -15.21
N LEU A 183 -6.70 -22.50 -15.27
CA LEU A 183 -5.64 -23.50 -15.30
C LEU A 183 -4.83 -23.39 -14.00
N ILE A 184 -4.52 -24.51 -13.36
CA ILE A 184 -3.73 -24.57 -12.13
C ILE A 184 -2.51 -25.44 -12.36
N ALA A 185 -1.30 -24.87 -12.31
CA ALA A 185 -0.04 -25.60 -12.32
C ALA A 185 0.27 -26.07 -10.88
N GLY A 186 0.26 -27.38 -10.68
CA GLY A 186 0.44 -27.98 -9.34
C GLY A 186 1.87 -28.42 -9.01
N ASP A 187 2.77 -28.37 -9.98
CA ASP A 187 4.16 -28.85 -9.90
C ASP A 187 5.21 -27.74 -9.72
N VAL A 188 4.77 -26.47 -9.72
CA VAL A 188 5.60 -25.28 -9.46
C VAL A 188 5.18 -24.57 -8.17
N THR A 189 6.09 -23.77 -7.59
CA THR A 189 5.82 -23.06 -6.34
C THR A 189 6.55 -21.71 -6.24
N SER A 190 5.93 -20.75 -5.59
CA SER A 190 6.54 -19.45 -5.27
C SER A 190 7.22 -19.42 -3.88
N LYS A 191 7.21 -20.55 -3.13
CA LYS A 191 7.79 -20.61 -1.79
C LYS A 191 9.26 -20.21 -1.78
N PHE A 192 9.63 -19.28 -0.91
CA PHE A 192 10.99 -18.76 -0.80
C PHE A 192 12.05 -19.87 -0.63
N THR A 193 11.76 -20.87 0.21
CA THR A 193 12.68 -21.98 0.51
C THR A 193 12.88 -22.96 -0.65
N ARG A 194 12.05 -22.88 -1.69
CA ARG A 194 12.14 -23.73 -2.89
C ARG A 194 12.54 -22.98 -4.15
N ARG A 195 12.85 -21.68 -4.02
CA ARG A 195 13.30 -20.87 -5.15
C ARG A 195 14.64 -21.37 -5.66
N SER A 196 14.68 -21.74 -6.92
CA SER A 196 15.86 -22.21 -7.64
C SER A 196 15.75 -21.82 -9.12
N ARG A 197 16.88 -21.85 -9.84
CA ARG A 197 16.87 -21.58 -11.29
C ARG A 197 15.98 -22.55 -12.05
N GLU A 198 15.89 -23.80 -11.63
CA GLU A 198 14.99 -24.81 -12.22
C GLU A 198 13.51 -24.45 -11.99
N GLU A 199 13.16 -24.00 -10.78
CA GLU A 199 11.80 -23.56 -10.46
C GLU A 199 11.42 -22.32 -11.31
N TYR A 200 12.32 -21.36 -11.42
CA TYR A 200 12.11 -20.17 -12.24
C TYR A 200 11.93 -20.53 -13.72
N TYR A 201 12.75 -21.47 -14.24
CA TYR A 201 12.62 -21.99 -15.60
C TYR A 201 11.26 -22.66 -15.84
N ASN A 202 10.81 -23.47 -14.90
CA ASN A 202 9.51 -24.13 -15.01
C ASN A 202 8.36 -23.13 -15.02
N ILE A 203 8.42 -22.09 -14.19
CA ILE A 203 7.41 -21.03 -14.18
C ILE A 203 7.45 -20.25 -15.50
N ALA A 204 8.62 -19.85 -15.99
CA ALA A 204 8.78 -19.18 -17.28
C ALA A 204 8.24 -20.03 -18.45
N ARG A 205 8.47 -21.35 -18.41
CA ARG A 205 7.92 -22.28 -19.38
C ARG A 205 6.39 -22.30 -19.35
N TYR A 206 5.76 -22.29 -18.17
CA TYR A 206 4.29 -22.21 -18.06
C TYR A 206 3.75 -20.91 -18.64
N ILE A 207 4.42 -19.78 -18.42
CA ILE A 207 4.04 -18.51 -19.03
C ILE A 207 4.07 -18.63 -20.54
N HIS A 208 5.17 -19.15 -21.11
CA HIS A 208 5.30 -19.37 -22.55
C HIS A 208 4.22 -20.31 -23.10
N GLU A 209 3.96 -21.44 -22.43
CA GLU A 209 2.93 -22.38 -22.86
C GLU A 209 1.51 -21.79 -22.92
N VAL A 210 1.23 -20.80 -22.04
CA VAL A 210 -0.05 -20.09 -22.06
C VAL A 210 -0.13 -19.10 -23.22
N VAL A 211 0.94 -18.35 -23.48
CA VAL A 211 0.90 -17.24 -24.43
C VAL A 211 1.13 -17.65 -25.89
N LYS A 212 1.94 -18.69 -26.15
CA LYS A 212 2.39 -19.09 -27.48
C LYS A 212 1.29 -19.52 -28.46
N ASN A 213 0.10 -19.92 -27.95
CA ASN A 213 -0.96 -20.48 -28.78
C ASN A 213 -2.02 -19.46 -29.20
N ARG A 214 -1.97 -18.25 -28.67
CA ARG A 214 -2.94 -17.23 -29.01
C ARG A 214 -2.32 -15.84 -28.85
N HIS A 215 -2.25 -15.10 -29.95
CA HIS A 215 -1.84 -13.70 -29.91
C HIS A 215 -2.83 -12.84 -29.12
N GLY A 216 -2.30 -11.86 -28.41
CA GLY A 216 -3.08 -10.91 -27.60
C GLY A 216 -2.34 -10.48 -26.34
N ASN A 217 -3.03 -9.79 -25.46
CA ASN A 217 -2.42 -9.16 -24.30
C ASN A 217 -2.58 -10.04 -23.06
N TYR A 218 -1.49 -10.24 -22.35
CA TYR A 218 -1.41 -11.02 -21.10
C TYR A 218 -0.78 -10.21 -19.99
N MET A 219 -1.24 -10.40 -18.74
CA MET A 219 -0.58 -9.90 -17.56
C MET A 219 -0.14 -11.05 -16.66
N VAL A 220 1.08 -10.98 -16.16
CA VAL A 220 1.67 -11.98 -15.26
C VAL A 220 1.99 -11.30 -13.93
N PHE A 221 1.38 -11.76 -12.85
CA PHE A 221 1.52 -11.18 -11.53
C PHE A 221 2.39 -12.04 -10.62
N PHE A 222 3.36 -11.41 -9.98
CA PHE A 222 4.36 -12.04 -9.11
C PHE A 222 4.29 -11.52 -7.68
N PRO A 223 4.71 -12.29 -6.65
CA PRO A 223 4.65 -11.87 -5.25
C PRO A 223 5.70 -10.82 -4.86
N SER A 224 6.72 -10.57 -5.68
CA SER A 224 7.73 -9.54 -5.44
C SER A 224 8.52 -9.21 -6.70
N TYR A 225 9.12 -8.01 -6.75
CA TYR A 225 9.96 -7.54 -7.85
C TYR A 225 11.15 -8.48 -8.13
N SER A 226 11.93 -8.82 -7.11
CA SER A 226 13.08 -9.72 -7.28
C SER A 226 12.69 -11.10 -7.82
N PHE A 227 11.52 -11.64 -7.44
CA PHE A 227 11.05 -12.91 -7.98
C PHE A 227 10.60 -12.78 -9.43
N MET A 228 9.95 -11.68 -9.78
CA MET A 228 9.56 -11.33 -11.15
C MET A 228 10.78 -11.19 -12.06
N GLU A 229 11.79 -10.42 -11.64
CA GLU A 229 13.01 -10.17 -12.40
C GLU A 229 13.75 -11.47 -12.77
N HIS A 230 13.94 -12.37 -11.81
CA HIS A 230 14.60 -13.66 -12.07
C HIS A 230 13.85 -14.53 -13.08
N ILE A 231 12.52 -14.49 -13.06
CA ILE A 231 11.70 -15.27 -14.00
C ILE A 231 11.69 -14.58 -15.37
N TYR A 232 11.62 -13.24 -15.40
CA TYR A 232 11.68 -12.46 -16.62
C TYR A 232 13.01 -12.67 -17.36
N GLU A 233 14.16 -12.62 -16.67
CA GLU A 233 15.49 -12.89 -17.27
C GLU A 233 15.53 -14.28 -17.96
N ILE A 234 14.94 -15.28 -17.33
CA ILE A 234 14.85 -16.62 -17.90
C ILE A 234 13.89 -16.65 -19.08
N TYR A 235 12.76 -15.98 -18.97
CA TYR A 235 11.78 -15.89 -20.04
C TYR A 235 12.38 -15.22 -21.29
N GLU A 236 13.01 -14.05 -21.10
CA GLU A 236 13.69 -13.33 -22.18
C GLU A 236 14.80 -14.16 -22.83
N GLN A 237 15.58 -14.88 -22.03
CA GLN A 237 16.71 -15.66 -22.54
C GLN A 237 16.30 -16.92 -23.31
N TYR A 238 15.22 -17.60 -22.90
CA TYR A 238 14.92 -18.97 -23.38
C TYR A 238 13.58 -19.10 -24.11
N PHE A 239 12.63 -18.20 -23.94
CA PHE A 239 11.28 -18.37 -24.40
C PHE A 239 10.73 -17.23 -25.25
N MET A 240 11.19 -16.00 -25.05
CA MET A 240 10.72 -14.82 -25.75
C MET A 240 10.97 -14.97 -27.26
N THR A 241 9.97 -14.67 -28.08
CA THR A 241 10.00 -14.70 -29.54
C THR A 241 9.99 -13.30 -30.12
N GLU A 242 10.28 -13.16 -31.44
CA GLU A 242 10.22 -11.86 -32.13
C GLU A 242 8.78 -11.29 -32.24
N GLU A 243 7.77 -12.14 -32.07
CA GLU A 243 6.35 -11.77 -32.10
C GLU A 243 5.83 -11.30 -30.74
N GLU A 244 6.67 -11.31 -29.71
CA GLU A 244 6.33 -10.95 -28.33
C GLU A 244 7.00 -9.65 -27.90
N GLU A 245 6.22 -8.78 -27.25
CA GLU A 245 6.68 -7.60 -26.55
C GLU A 245 6.46 -7.78 -25.04
N CYS A 246 7.50 -7.60 -24.25
CA CYS A 246 7.41 -7.68 -22.79
C CYS A 246 7.53 -6.30 -22.14
N LEU A 247 6.58 -5.96 -21.28
CA LEU A 247 6.63 -4.78 -20.43
C LEU A 247 6.82 -5.21 -18.98
N VAL A 248 7.83 -4.66 -18.31
CA VAL A 248 8.18 -5.01 -16.93
C VAL A 248 7.91 -3.84 -16.00
N GLN A 249 7.10 -4.07 -14.98
CA GLN A 249 6.81 -3.08 -13.95
C GLN A 249 8.08 -2.77 -13.15
N GLN A 250 8.45 -1.49 -13.07
CA GLN A 250 9.56 -1.02 -12.23
C GLN A 250 9.07 -0.73 -10.81
N GLU A 251 9.97 -0.85 -9.83
CA GLU A 251 9.67 -0.60 -8.41
C GLU A 251 9.22 0.84 -8.14
N SER A 252 9.81 1.81 -8.87
CA SER A 252 9.44 3.22 -8.79
C SER A 252 9.02 3.73 -10.17
N MET A 253 7.74 3.58 -10.50
CA MET A 253 7.14 4.16 -11.71
C MET A 253 6.43 5.47 -11.38
N ASN A 254 6.72 6.51 -12.17
CA ASN A 254 5.94 7.74 -12.13
C ASN A 254 4.63 7.58 -12.92
N GLU A 255 3.70 8.56 -12.77
CA GLU A 255 2.38 8.49 -13.40
C GLU A 255 2.44 8.39 -14.93
N LYS A 256 3.43 9.02 -15.58
CA LYS A 256 3.60 8.95 -17.05
C LYS A 256 4.03 7.56 -17.51
N GLU A 257 4.91 6.91 -16.76
CA GLU A 257 5.38 5.55 -17.06
C GLU A 257 4.25 4.54 -16.83
N ARG A 258 3.46 4.73 -15.77
CA ARG A 258 2.25 3.95 -15.51
C ARG A 258 1.23 4.09 -16.65
N GLU A 259 0.97 5.32 -17.08
CA GLU A 259 0.03 5.59 -18.15
C GLU A 259 0.53 5.04 -19.50
N TYR A 260 1.83 5.15 -19.79
CA TYR A 260 2.44 4.50 -20.96
C TYR A 260 2.20 3.00 -20.96
N PHE A 261 2.49 2.32 -19.84
CA PHE A 261 2.29 0.88 -19.67
C PHE A 261 0.82 0.49 -19.96
N LEU A 262 -0.14 1.19 -19.37
CA LEU A 262 -1.56 0.92 -19.57
C LEU A 262 -2.03 1.21 -21.01
N ASN A 263 -1.53 2.27 -21.62
CA ASN A 263 -1.89 2.63 -23.00
C ASN A 263 -1.42 1.57 -24.00
N ARG A 264 -0.30 0.89 -23.74
CA ARG A 264 0.12 -0.25 -24.57
C ARG A 264 -0.93 -1.39 -24.55
N PHE A 265 -1.55 -1.64 -23.38
CA PHE A 265 -2.61 -2.65 -23.25
C PHE A 265 -3.94 -2.21 -23.86
N ARG A 266 -4.25 -0.92 -23.79
CA ARG A 266 -5.51 -0.38 -24.35
C ARG A 266 -5.53 -0.40 -25.88
N GLY A 267 -4.35 -0.42 -26.50
CA GLY A 267 -4.22 -0.29 -27.94
C GLY A 267 -4.65 1.10 -28.40
N ASN A 268 -4.70 1.31 -29.72
CA ASN A 268 -5.29 2.52 -30.27
C ASN A 268 -6.83 2.41 -30.21
N GLU A 269 -7.44 2.77 -29.06
CA GLU A 269 -8.92 2.89 -29.00
C GLU A 269 -9.47 3.91 -30.02
N ASP A 270 -8.62 4.80 -30.54
CA ASP A 270 -8.94 5.74 -31.62
C ASP A 270 -9.01 5.09 -33.02
N CYS A 271 -8.54 3.83 -33.18
CA CYS A 271 -8.65 3.12 -34.48
C CYS A 271 -10.11 2.82 -34.88
N ASP A 272 -11.05 2.72 -33.91
CA ASP A 272 -12.48 2.58 -34.26
C ASP A 272 -13.02 3.80 -35.02
N LEU A 273 -12.46 4.99 -34.80
CA LEU A 273 -12.78 6.22 -35.55
C LEU A 273 -12.10 6.24 -36.93
N GLN A 274 -10.90 5.68 -37.05
CA GLN A 274 -10.16 5.60 -38.33
C GLN A 274 -10.74 4.54 -39.27
N SER A 275 -11.26 3.42 -38.75
CA SER A 275 -11.98 2.41 -39.55
C SER A 275 -13.29 2.95 -40.10
N LEU A 276 -13.93 3.91 -39.45
CA LEU A 276 -15.11 4.62 -39.93
C LEU A 276 -14.80 5.62 -41.08
N ILE A 277 -13.54 6.00 -41.25
CA ILE A 277 -13.10 6.98 -42.28
C ILE A 277 -12.60 6.25 -43.56
N GLY A 278 -12.57 4.92 -43.58
CA GLY A 278 -12.27 4.14 -44.81
C GLY A 278 -10.80 4.19 -45.25
N MET A 279 -9.85 4.42 -44.33
CA MET A 279 -8.43 4.22 -44.60
C MET A 279 -8.11 2.74 -44.51
N GLU A 280 -7.43 2.21 -45.55
CA GLU A 280 -6.85 0.86 -45.51
C GLU A 280 -5.85 0.82 -44.35
N ILE A 281 -6.20 0.06 -43.31
CA ILE A 281 -5.31 -0.24 -42.19
C ILE A 281 -4.32 -1.27 -42.76
N GLU A 282 -3.04 -0.96 -42.85
CA GLU A 282 -2.00 -1.99 -42.95
C GLU A 282 -2.26 -2.96 -41.78
N GLU A 283 -2.39 -4.26 -42.06
CA GLU A 283 -2.52 -5.28 -41.02
C GLU A 283 -1.27 -5.19 -40.14
N GLU A 284 -1.40 -4.52 -39.00
CA GLU A 284 -0.36 -4.61 -37.97
C GLU A 284 -0.22 -6.06 -37.58
N GLU A 285 1.00 -6.62 -37.71
CA GLU A 285 1.30 -7.98 -37.28
C GLU A 285 0.78 -8.15 -35.86
N GLU A 286 -0.06 -9.20 -35.65
CA GLU A 286 -0.67 -9.48 -34.33
C GLU A 286 0.45 -9.83 -33.33
N GLN A 287 0.98 -8.84 -32.65
CA GLN A 287 1.98 -9.01 -31.60
C GLN A 287 1.34 -9.43 -30.28
N THR A 288 2.01 -10.30 -29.55
CA THR A 288 1.62 -10.67 -28.19
C THR A 288 2.27 -9.73 -27.19
N LEU A 289 1.47 -9.04 -26.39
CA LEU A 289 1.95 -8.15 -25.33
C LEU A 289 1.87 -8.83 -23.97
N ILE A 290 2.99 -8.90 -23.26
CA ILE A 290 3.08 -9.55 -21.94
C ILE A 290 3.54 -8.54 -20.89
N GLY A 291 2.68 -8.20 -19.95
CA GLY A 291 3.01 -7.33 -18.81
C GLY A 291 3.46 -8.15 -17.61
N PHE A 292 4.69 -7.99 -17.18
CA PHE A 292 5.22 -8.55 -15.94
C PHE A 292 4.99 -7.57 -14.80
N CYS A 293 4.14 -7.93 -13.83
CA CYS A 293 3.64 -7.05 -12.78
C CYS A 293 3.79 -7.69 -11.39
N VAL A 294 3.69 -6.88 -10.34
CA VAL A 294 3.75 -7.37 -8.96
C VAL A 294 2.37 -7.30 -8.32
N LEU A 295 1.98 -8.37 -7.61
CA LEU A 295 0.75 -8.45 -6.82
C LEU A 295 0.75 -7.34 -5.76
N GLY A 296 -0.38 -6.63 -5.62
CA GLY A 296 -0.48 -5.48 -4.73
C GLY A 296 0.26 -4.23 -5.19
N GLY A 297 0.87 -4.26 -6.39
CA GLY A 297 1.45 -3.09 -7.06
C GLY A 297 0.39 -2.24 -7.78
N ILE A 298 0.87 -1.19 -8.44
CA ILE A 298 0.02 -0.19 -9.13
C ILE A 298 -0.85 -0.75 -10.27
N PHE A 299 -0.59 -1.97 -10.72
CA PHE A 299 -1.35 -2.69 -11.75
C PHE A 299 -2.21 -3.83 -11.18
N GLY A 300 -2.19 -4.05 -9.85
CA GLY A 300 -3.00 -5.08 -9.19
C GLY A 300 -4.45 -4.68 -9.00
N GLU A 301 -4.73 -3.38 -8.92
CA GLU A 301 -6.06 -2.83 -8.65
C GLU A 301 -6.30 -1.54 -9.45
N GLY A 302 -7.57 -1.23 -9.74
CA GLY A 302 -7.96 0.04 -10.37
C GLY A 302 -7.56 0.19 -11.83
N ILE A 303 -7.41 -0.91 -12.58
CA ILE A 303 -7.17 -0.91 -14.01
C ILE A 303 -8.46 -1.25 -14.73
N ASP A 304 -8.87 -0.38 -15.64
CA ASP A 304 -10.00 -0.62 -16.56
C ASP A 304 -9.44 -0.97 -17.96
N LEU A 305 -9.41 -2.26 -18.27
CA LEU A 305 -9.03 -2.80 -19.58
C LEU A 305 -10.25 -3.43 -20.23
N LYS A 306 -10.78 -2.77 -21.27
CA LYS A 306 -12.03 -3.14 -21.91
C LYS A 306 -11.82 -4.08 -23.11
N ARG A 307 -12.86 -4.82 -23.46
CA ARG A 307 -12.92 -5.68 -24.66
C ARG A 307 -11.76 -6.69 -24.74
N GLY A 308 -11.00 -6.68 -25.84
CA GLY A 308 -9.86 -7.55 -26.10
C GLY A 308 -8.52 -7.05 -25.52
N SER A 309 -8.50 -5.94 -24.80
CA SER A 309 -7.27 -5.34 -24.25
C SER A 309 -6.51 -6.25 -23.27
N LEU A 310 -7.15 -7.28 -22.73
CA LEU A 310 -6.52 -8.31 -21.93
C LEU A 310 -7.24 -9.65 -22.14
N ILE A 311 -6.51 -10.68 -22.62
CA ILE A 311 -7.10 -12.00 -22.91
C ILE A 311 -6.69 -13.07 -21.90
N GLY A 312 -5.63 -12.83 -21.13
CA GLY A 312 -5.17 -13.78 -20.12
C GLY A 312 -4.47 -13.11 -18.95
N VAL A 313 -4.66 -13.71 -17.77
CA VAL A 313 -3.96 -13.32 -16.55
C VAL A 313 -3.30 -14.56 -15.95
N ILE A 314 -2.03 -14.44 -15.61
CA ILE A 314 -1.23 -15.49 -14.96
C ILE A 314 -0.85 -15.00 -13.58
N VAL A 315 -1.22 -15.74 -12.55
CA VAL A 315 -0.86 -15.40 -11.15
C VAL A 315 0.17 -16.41 -10.65
N VAL A 316 1.37 -15.92 -10.36
CA VAL A 316 2.50 -16.76 -9.94
C VAL A 316 2.60 -16.71 -8.41
N GLY A 317 2.02 -17.72 -7.77
CA GLY A 317 2.06 -17.87 -6.31
C GLY A 317 0.93 -17.16 -5.57
N THR A 318 1.05 -17.12 -4.26
CA THR A 318 0.05 -16.53 -3.37
C THR A 318 0.41 -15.08 -3.06
N GLY A 319 -0.54 -14.16 -3.21
CA GLY A 319 -0.39 -12.73 -2.86
C GLY A 319 -0.46 -12.45 -1.36
N LEU A 320 0.08 -13.35 -0.51
CA LEU A 320 0.12 -13.08 0.92
C LEU A 320 1.03 -11.89 1.20
N PRO A 321 0.59 -10.94 2.05
CA PRO A 321 1.42 -9.82 2.48
C PRO A 321 2.74 -10.31 3.08
N GLN A 322 3.79 -9.52 2.92
CA GLN A 322 5.07 -9.82 3.55
C GLN A 322 4.96 -9.82 5.07
N VAL A 323 5.75 -10.70 5.71
CA VAL A 323 5.90 -10.69 7.16
C VAL A 323 6.52 -9.37 7.59
N GLY A 324 5.90 -8.71 8.55
CA GLY A 324 6.36 -7.43 9.06
C GLY A 324 5.79 -7.13 10.43
N CYS A 325 6.39 -6.17 11.12
CA CYS A 325 6.05 -5.78 12.47
C CYS A 325 4.54 -5.57 12.66
N GLU A 326 3.91 -4.78 11.80
CA GLU A 326 2.46 -4.48 11.92
C GLU A 326 1.58 -5.71 11.69
N ARG A 327 2.00 -6.62 10.81
CA ARG A 327 1.28 -7.87 10.56
C ARG A 327 1.34 -8.80 11.77
N GLU A 328 2.49 -8.87 12.44
CA GLU A 328 2.64 -9.65 13.66
C GLU A 328 1.87 -9.03 14.83
N ILE A 329 1.83 -7.69 14.93
CA ILE A 329 0.99 -6.99 15.92
C ILE A 329 -0.50 -7.29 15.68
N LEU A 330 -0.98 -7.16 14.44
CA LEU A 330 -2.36 -7.51 14.07
C LEU A 330 -2.68 -8.96 14.41
N LYS A 331 -1.76 -9.87 14.06
CA LYS A 331 -1.93 -11.30 14.36
C LYS A 331 -2.08 -11.54 15.86
N GLY A 332 -1.18 -10.98 16.68
CA GLY A 332 -1.24 -11.11 18.13
C GLY A 332 -2.55 -10.55 18.70
N TYR A 333 -2.96 -9.37 18.27
CA TYR A 333 -4.20 -8.73 18.71
C TYR A 333 -5.43 -9.62 18.44
N PHE A 334 -5.60 -10.13 17.23
CA PHE A 334 -6.75 -10.96 16.88
C PHE A 334 -6.68 -12.37 17.49
N ASP A 335 -5.50 -12.93 17.71
CA ASP A 335 -5.33 -14.19 18.47
C ASP A 335 -5.78 -14.02 19.92
N GLU A 336 -5.51 -12.87 20.57
CA GLU A 336 -5.96 -12.54 21.93
C GLU A 336 -7.46 -12.28 22.01
N ASP A 337 -8.06 -11.69 20.97
CA ASP A 337 -9.51 -11.44 20.84
C ASP A 337 -10.32 -12.74 20.54
N GLY A 338 -9.65 -13.87 20.38
CA GLY A 338 -10.26 -15.18 20.13
C GLY A 338 -10.57 -15.48 18.67
N GLU A 339 -10.11 -14.64 17.75
CA GLU A 339 -10.16 -14.85 16.32
C GLU A 339 -8.90 -15.56 15.81
N ASN A 340 -8.86 -15.93 14.53
CA ASN A 340 -7.63 -16.45 13.92
C ASN A 340 -6.78 -15.29 13.42
N GLY A 341 -5.78 -14.87 14.20
CA GLY A 341 -4.92 -13.74 13.85
C GLY A 341 -4.18 -13.90 12.54
N PHE A 342 -3.82 -15.13 12.13
CA PHE A 342 -3.22 -15.37 10.81
C PHE A 342 -4.20 -15.08 9.67
N ASP A 343 -5.47 -15.44 9.83
CA ASP A 343 -6.50 -15.15 8.83
C ASP A 343 -6.69 -13.64 8.67
N TYR A 344 -6.79 -12.91 9.78
CA TYR A 344 -6.97 -11.46 9.78
C TYR A 344 -5.74 -10.68 9.23
N SER A 345 -4.53 -11.15 9.54
CA SER A 345 -3.31 -10.43 9.18
C SER A 345 -2.77 -10.78 7.80
N TYR A 346 -2.96 -12.02 7.35
CA TYR A 346 -2.33 -12.52 6.14
C TYR A 346 -3.32 -13.06 5.12
N ARG A 347 -4.22 -14.00 5.54
CA ARG A 347 -5.08 -14.69 4.58
C ARG A 347 -6.14 -13.78 3.98
N TYR A 348 -6.93 -13.10 4.79
CA TYR A 348 -8.01 -12.25 4.28
C TYR A 348 -7.50 -11.04 3.49
N PRO A 349 -6.47 -10.30 3.96
CA PRO A 349 -5.86 -9.27 3.13
C PRO A 349 -5.23 -9.81 1.84
N GLY A 350 -4.66 -11.01 1.86
CA GLY A 350 -4.14 -11.68 0.67
C GLY A 350 -5.24 -12.12 -0.29
N CYS A 351 -6.42 -12.50 0.20
CA CYS A 351 -7.56 -12.87 -0.64
C CYS A 351 -8.08 -11.70 -1.49
N LEU A 352 -7.92 -10.45 -1.06
CA LEU A 352 -8.25 -9.26 -1.85
C LEU A 352 -7.62 -9.29 -3.22
N LEU A 353 -6.36 -9.70 -3.31
CA LEU A 353 -5.60 -9.78 -4.56
C LEU A 353 -6.14 -10.83 -5.53
N TYR A 354 -6.87 -11.85 -5.01
CA TYR A 354 -7.48 -12.92 -5.83
C TYR A 354 -8.95 -12.70 -6.14
N THR A 355 -9.63 -11.92 -5.30
CA THR A 355 -11.06 -11.63 -5.45
C THR A 355 -11.30 -10.31 -6.17
N SER A 356 -10.25 -9.53 -6.41
CA SER A 356 -10.33 -8.36 -7.29
C SER A 356 -10.89 -8.80 -8.64
N PRO A 357 -11.94 -8.18 -9.14
CA PRO A 357 -12.52 -8.57 -10.42
C PRO A 357 -11.45 -8.46 -11.50
N SER A 358 -11.38 -9.48 -12.33
CA SER A 358 -10.58 -9.42 -13.56
C SER A 358 -10.99 -8.15 -14.33
N PRO A 359 -10.07 -7.47 -15.03
CA PRO A 359 -10.44 -6.37 -15.93
C PRO A 359 -11.50 -6.74 -16.97
N ARG A 360 -11.77 -8.04 -17.15
CA ARG A 360 -12.90 -8.55 -17.94
C ARG A 360 -14.22 -8.57 -17.18
N ASP A 361 -14.19 -8.39 -15.85
CA ASP A 361 -15.37 -8.40 -14.99
C ASP A 361 -15.87 -6.95 -14.70
N ALA A 362 -15.18 -5.93 -15.25
CA ALA A 362 -15.55 -4.51 -15.12
C ALA A 362 -16.28 -4.01 -16.40
#